data_7d0e8e7b4c127814a7d1518cd6bdb801
#
_entry.id   7d0e8e7b4c127814a7d1518cd6bdb801
#
_cell.length_a   1.000
_cell.length_b   1.000
_cell.length_c   1.000
_cell.angle_alpha   90.00
_cell.angle_beta   90.00
_cell.angle_gamma   90.00
#
_symmetry.space_group_name_H-M   'P 1'
#
loop_
_entity.id
_entity.type
_entity.pdbx_description
1 polymer ?
#
loop_
_entity_poly.entity_id
_entity_poly.type
_entity_poly.pdbx_seq_one_letter_code
_entity_poly.pdbx_strand_id
1 'polypeptide(L)'
;MKSNHYITDRQARENLIKEIGYGKVIKSVVIDRHHPNGPEIHEISNTGIITIYNQRTHKMITKLIARPGQIKRYYNKNETIPKDLLNIAKEHQIMKYNNF
;
A
#
# COMPACT_ATOMS: atom_id res chain seq x y z
N MET A 1 -23.74 -0.78 19.43
CA MET A 1 -23.41 -0.11 19.30
C MET A 1 -22.63 0.38 18.77
N LYS A 2 -22.07 0.96 19.06
CA LYS A 2 -21.40 1.69 18.45
C LYS A 2 -20.08 1.85 18.80
N SER A 3 -19.52 1.39 19.87
CA SER A 3 -18.13 1.63 20.26
C SER A 3 -17.17 1.21 19.18
N ASN A 4 -17.50 0.18 18.45
CA ASN A 4 -16.68 -0.27 17.36
C ASN A 4 -16.59 0.73 16.24
N HIS A 5 -17.52 1.62 16.21
CA HIS A 5 -17.55 2.60 15.16
C HIS A 5 -16.48 3.64 15.32
N TYR A 6 -15.79 3.65 16.45
CA TYR A 6 -14.75 4.62 16.68
C TYR A 6 -13.38 4.17 16.22
N ILE A 7 -13.30 2.98 15.65
CA ILE A 7 -12.07 2.57 14.97
C ILE A 7 -11.97 3.42 13.71
N THR A 8 -10.91 4.24 13.63
CA THR A 8 -10.71 5.07 12.46
C THR A 8 -10.32 4.21 11.26
N ASP A 9 -10.51 4.75 10.06
CA ASP A 9 -10.07 4.09 8.84
C ASP A 9 -8.59 3.78 8.89
N ARG A 10 -7.81 4.69 9.46
CA ARG A 10 -6.37 4.50 9.63
C ARG A 10 -6.08 3.31 10.54
N GLN A 11 -6.76 3.23 11.66
CA GLN A 11 -6.56 2.15 12.62
C GLN A 11 -6.99 0.81 12.05
N ALA A 12 -8.11 0.77 11.36
CA ALA A 12 -8.60 -0.44 10.72
C ALA A 12 -7.60 -0.91 9.65
N ARG A 13 -7.04 0.02 8.90
CA ARG A 13 -6.01 -0.27 7.90
C ARG A 13 -4.75 -0.83 8.54
N GLU A 14 -4.29 -0.23 9.63
CA GLU A 14 -3.11 -0.71 10.34
C GLU A 14 -3.32 -2.12 10.88
N ASN A 15 -4.50 -2.39 11.43
CA ASN A 15 -4.84 -3.72 11.92
C ASN A 15 -4.83 -4.75 10.79
N LEU A 16 -5.39 -4.38 9.65
CA LEU A 16 -5.45 -5.28 8.50
C LEU A 16 -4.05 -5.53 7.92
N ILE A 17 -3.19 -4.53 7.90
CA ILE A 17 -1.81 -4.69 7.47
C ILE A 17 -1.07 -5.68 8.37
N LYS A 18 -1.30 -5.60 9.68
CA LYS A 18 -0.69 -6.55 10.61
C LYS A 18 -1.17 -7.98 10.34
N GLU A 19 -2.45 -8.13 10.04
CA GLU A 19 -3.03 -9.43 9.74
C GLU A 19 -2.50 -10.01 8.43
N ILE A 20 -2.39 -9.18 7.40
CA ILE A 20 -1.87 -9.56 6.09
C ILE A 20 -0.39 -9.93 6.16
N GLY A 21 0.37 -9.18 6.93
CA GLY A 21 1.83 -9.29 6.98
C GLY A 21 2.49 -8.43 5.91
N TYR A 22 3.61 -7.85 6.28
CA TYR A 22 4.30 -6.91 5.39
C TYR A 22 4.92 -7.57 4.17
N GLY A 23 5.46 -8.77 4.32
CA GLY A 23 6.10 -9.47 3.21
C GLY A 23 7.43 -8.87 2.81
N LYS A 24 7.80 -9.06 1.55
CA LYS A 24 9.06 -8.58 0.97
C LYS A 24 8.79 -7.51 -0.07
N VAL A 25 9.63 -6.50 -0.12
CA VAL A 25 9.56 -5.46 -1.16
C VAL A 25 9.95 -6.10 -2.50
N ILE A 26 9.07 -5.95 -3.48
CA ILE A 26 9.30 -6.48 -4.83
C ILE A 26 9.47 -5.39 -5.87
N LYS A 27 9.14 -4.15 -5.54
CA LYS A 27 9.33 -3.03 -6.44
C LYS A 27 9.46 -1.74 -5.63
N SER A 28 10.37 -0.87 -6.08
CA SER A 28 10.59 0.43 -5.45
C SER A 28 10.62 1.49 -6.55
N VAL A 29 9.88 2.57 -6.35
CA VAL A 29 9.77 3.64 -7.34
C VAL A 29 9.93 4.98 -6.64
N VAL A 30 10.70 5.89 -7.25
CA VAL A 30 10.83 7.25 -6.75
C VAL A 30 9.80 8.12 -7.45
N ILE A 31 9.00 8.83 -6.67
CA ILE A 31 7.98 9.73 -7.20
C ILE A 31 8.33 11.17 -6.79
N ASP A 32 8.59 12.01 -7.80
CA ASP A 32 8.86 13.42 -7.56
C ASP A 32 7.65 14.24 -7.98
N ARG A 33 6.92 14.74 -7.01
CA ARG A 33 5.69 15.48 -7.24
C ARG A 33 5.85 16.98 -7.01
N HIS A 34 7.07 17.47 -7.02
CA HIS A 34 7.34 18.89 -6.69
C HIS A 34 6.74 19.28 -5.34
N HIS A 35 6.69 18.33 -4.44
CA HIS A 35 6.17 18.56 -3.10
C HIS A 35 7.23 19.30 -2.26
N PRO A 36 6.84 20.22 -1.36
CA PRO A 36 7.80 20.93 -0.52
C PRO A 36 8.74 20.01 0.24
N ASN A 37 8.27 18.83 0.60
CA ASN A 37 9.07 17.84 1.34
C ASN A 37 9.97 17.00 0.45
N GLY A 38 9.94 17.22 -0.86
CA GLY A 38 10.79 16.50 -1.81
C GLY A 38 10.18 15.19 -2.32
N PRO A 39 11.00 14.42 -3.04
CA PRO A 39 10.53 13.17 -3.62
C PRO A 39 10.19 12.12 -2.58
N GLU A 40 9.34 11.18 -2.99
CA GLU A 40 8.91 10.05 -2.17
C GLU A 40 9.41 8.75 -2.77
N ILE A 41 9.69 7.79 -1.91
CA ILE A 41 9.98 6.42 -2.33
C ILE A 41 8.74 5.58 -2.02
N HIS A 42 8.21 4.91 -3.04
CA HIS A 42 7.07 4.02 -2.89
C HIS A 42 7.55 2.58 -3.06
N GLU A 43 7.41 1.78 -2.02
CA GLU A 43 7.81 0.37 -2.04
C GLU A 43 6.57 -0.50 -2.03
N ILE A 44 6.52 -1.44 -2.97
CA ILE A 44 5.41 -2.38 -3.07
C ILE A 44 5.89 -3.74 -2.59
N SER A 45 5.16 -4.33 -1.65
CA SER A 45 5.50 -5.65 -1.15
C SER A 45 4.77 -6.74 -1.93
N ASN A 46 5.25 -7.97 -1.78
CA ASN A 46 4.61 -9.13 -2.41
C ASN A 46 3.25 -9.46 -1.80
N THR A 47 2.91 -8.86 -0.68
CA THR A 47 1.58 -9.01 -0.06
C THR A 47 0.63 -7.88 -0.43
N GLY A 48 1.06 -6.96 -1.29
CA GLY A 48 0.21 -5.87 -1.76
C GLY A 48 0.18 -4.66 -0.83
N ILE A 49 1.19 -4.48 -0.01
CA ILE A 49 1.32 -3.30 0.85
C ILE A 49 2.22 -2.30 0.16
N ILE A 50 1.78 -1.05 0.12
CA ILE A 50 2.61 0.05 -0.38
C ILE A 50 3.08 0.85 0.82
N THR A 51 4.39 1.01 0.95
CA THR A 51 4.98 1.86 1.99
C THR A 51 5.59 3.07 1.32
N ILE A 52 5.27 4.25 1.83
CA ILE A 52 5.73 5.52 1.27
C ILE A 52 6.66 6.19 2.26
N TYR A 53 7.85 6.53 1.79
CA TYR A 53 8.88 7.21 2.58
C TYR A 53 9.24 8.54 1.97
N ASN A 54 9.66 9.46 2.81
CA ASN A 54 10.33 10.66 2.33
C ASN A 54 11.75 10.27 1.89
N GLN A 55 12.12 10.61 0.66
CA GLN A 55 13.43 10.23 0.12
C GLN A 55 14.59 10.89 0.87
N ARG A 56 14.42 12.12 1.30
CA ARG A 56 15.48 12.87 1.96
C ARG A 56 15.73 12.40 3.38
N THR A 57 14.67 12.17 4.14
CA THR A 57 14.78 11.85 5.55
C THR A 57 14.69 10.36 5.84
N HIS A 58 14.24 9.57 4.87
CA HIS A 58 13.96 8.15 5.01
C HIS A 58 12.88 7.84 6.06
N LYS A 59 12.13 8.85 6.45
CA LYS A 59 11.02 8.65 7.39
C LYS A 59 9.80 8.15 6.64
N MET A 60 9.13 7.17 7.23
CA MET A 60 7.90 6.64 6.66
C MET A 60 6.79 7.68 6.77
N ILE A 61 6.09 7.90 5.65
CA ILE A 61 4.95 8.80 5.59
C ILE A 61 3.67 8.03 5.88
N THR A 62 3.47 6.93 5.17
CA THR A 62 2.26 6.12 5.34
C THR A 62 2.43 4.73 4.75
N LYS A 63 1.51 3.84 5.11
CA LYS A 63 1.37 2.51 4.52
C LYS A 63 -0.03 2.40 3.96
N LEU A 64 -0.16 1.77 2.81
CA LEU A 64 -1.44 1.58 2.15
C LEU A 64 -1.63 0.12 1.78
N ILE A 65 -2.88 -0.32 1.79
CA ILE A 65 -3.24 -1.61 1.21
C ILE A 65 -3.57 -1.32 -0.24
N ALA A 66 -2.75 -1.83 -1.16
CA ALA A 66 -2.85 -1.50 -2.57
C ALA A 66 -4.12 -2.04 -3.19
N ARG A 67 -4.76 -1.22 -4.02
CA ARG A 67 -5.82 -1.69 -4.93
C ARG A 67 -5.17 -2.11 -6.23
N PRO A 68 -5.81 -3.01 -7.00
CA PRO A 68 -5.23 -3.44 -8.28
C PRO A 68 -4.84 -2.29 -9.20
N GLY A 69 -5.68 -1.25 -9.28
CA GLY A 69 -5.39 -0.09 -10.12
C GLY A 69 -4.16 0.69 -9.66
N GLN A 70 -3.92 0.75 -8.36
CA GLN A 70 -2.72 1.41 -7.84
C GLN A 70 -1.46 0.65 -8.23
N ILE A 71 -1.49 -0.67 -8.14
CA ILE A 71 -0.35 -1.52 -8.51
C ILE A 71 0.01 -1.29 -9.98
N LYS A 72 -1.00 -1.27 -10.84
CA LYS A 72 -0.77 -1.06 -12.27
C LYS A 72 -0.06 0.24 -12.59
N ARG A 73 -0.28 1.28 -11.80
CA ARG A 73 0.36 2.58 -12.02
C ARG A 73 1.86 2.57 -11.77
N TYR A 74 2.35 1.63 -10.99
CA TYR A 74 3.78 1.55 -10.68
C TYR A 74 4.56 0.72 -11.69
N TYR A 75 3.87 0.04 -12.61
CA TYR A 75 4.51 -0.80 -13.61
C TYR A 75 4.38 -0.18 -14.99
N ASN A 76 5.49 -0.18 -15.74
CA ASN A 76 5.52 0.30 -17.10
C ASN A 76 4.97 -0.75 -18.05
N LYS A 77 4.63 -0.33 -19.27
CA LYS A 77 4.11 -1.24 -20.31
C LYS A 77 5.04 -2.41 -20.58
N ASN A 78 6.34 -2.20 -20.42
CA ASN A 78 7.33 -3.24 -20.71
C ASN A 78 7.64 -4.13 -19.50
N GLU A 79 7.06 -3.85 -18.38
CA GLU A 79 7.26 -4.62 -17.16
C GLU A 79 6.10 -5.58 -16.94
N THR A 80 6.42 -6.76 -16.44
CA THR A 80 5.39 -7.76 -16.11
C THR A 80 5.00 -7.63 -14.64
N ILE A 81 3.72 -7.41 -14.40
CA ILE A 81 3.19 -7.40 -13.04
C ILE A 81 3.13 -8.84 -12.55
N PRO A 82 3.65 -9.15 -11.35
CA PRO A 82 3.52 -10.50 -10.81
C PRO A 82 2.06 -10.96 -10.80
N LYS A 83 1.83 -12.15 -11.33
CA LYS A 83 0.48 -12.66 -11.55
C LYS A 83 -0.40 -12.63 -10.32
N ASP A 84 0.15 -13.05 -9.21
CA ASP A 84 -0.62 -13.18 -7.98
C ASP A 84 -0.87 -11.85 -7.29
N LEU A 85 -0.07 -10.85 -7.60
CA LEU A 85 -0.14 -9.56 -6.91
C LEU A 85 -1.50 -8.87 -7.10
N LEU A 86 -2.01 -8.88 -8.32
CA LEU A 86 -3.32 -8.28 -8.59
C LEU A 86 -4.45 -9.05 -7.91
N ASN A 87 -4.35 -10.37 -7.86
CA ASN A 87 -5.34 -11.18 -7.17
C ASN A 87 -5.30 -10.95 -5.67
N ILE A 88 -4.11 -10.85 -5.11
CA ILE A 88 -3.93 -10.54 -3.69
C ILE A 88 -4.56 -9.19 -3.37
N ALA A 89 -4.33 -8.19 -4.21
CA ALA A 89 -4.91 -6.87 -4.02
C ALA A 89 -6.43 -6.90 -4.07
N LYS A 90 -7.01 -7.70 -4.96
CA LYS A 90 -8.46 -7.87 -5.04
C LYS A 90 -9.01 -8.53 -3.77
N GLU A 91 -8.33 -9.54 -3.27
CA GLU A 91 -8.72 -10.21 -2.04
C GLU A 91 -8.69 -9.25 -0.86
N HIS A 92 -7.67 -8.41 -0.78
CA HIS A 92 -7.59 -7.42 0.28
C HIS A 92 -8.71 -6.39 0.19
N GLN A 93 -9.14 -6.05 -1.00
CA GLN A 93 -10.28 -5.15 -1.16
C GLN A 93 -11.55 -5.77 -0.56
N ILE A 94 -11.77 -7.06 -0.81
CA ILE A 94 -12.92 -7.78 -0.27
C ILE A 94 -12.81 -7.84 1.26
N MET A 95 -11.64 -8.15 1.79
CA MET A 95 -11.40 -8.18 3.23
C MET A 95 -11.70 -6.81 3.86
N LYS A 96 -11.27 -5.76 3.19
CA LYS A 96 -11.49 -4.41 3.66
C LYS A 96 -12.98 -4.09 3.78
N TYR A 97 -13.77 -4.47 2.78
CA TYR A 97 -15.21 -4.26 2.84
C TYR A 97 -15.86 -5.05 3.96
N ASN A 98 -15.38 -6.25 4.20
CA ASN A 98 -15.95 -7.10 5.23
C ASN A 98 -15.60 -6.66 6.65
N ASN A 99 -14.49 -5.94 6.80
CA ASN A 99 -14.00 -5.51 8.10
C ASN A 99 -14.32 -4.06 8.44
N PHE A 100 -14.83 -3.31 7.50
CA PHE A 100 -15.19 -1.91 7.70
C PHE A 100 -16.74 -1.77 7.77
#